data_b3dcd65847afc413e10dd1fa90b66334
#
_entry.id   b3dcd65847afc413e10dd1fa90b66334
#
_cell.length_a   1.000
_cell.length_b   1.000
_cell.length_c   1.000
_cell.angle_alpha   90.00
_cell.angle_beta   90.00
_cell.angle_gamma   90.00
#
_symmetry.space_group_name_H-M   'P 1'
#
loop_
_entity.id
_entity.type
_entity.pdbx_description
1 polymer ?
#
loop_
_entity_poly.entity_id
_entity_poly.type
_entity_poly.pdbx_seq_one_letter_code
_entity_poly.pdbx_strand_id
1 'polypeptide(L)'
;MAPQLSNLEILDRYEALGLDFLTWLVVESLRDTLEPPPSEPGLVVIAKGPLVLESPFGEATKVTLAGDEAANSPEFQTALLQGKRVVRCKLEFTAQDATWLFTLDARTFDLKSMKLPVPKVADLNEYVSLRVQASQHVAHVLSELFDAFLLLRSDAERWPDVLGEWSEWIRRAIPFS
;
A
#
# COMPACT_ATOMS: atom_id res chain seq x y z
N MET A 1 0.35 -27.07 -17.04
CA MET A 1 0.16 -26.11 -15.95
C MET A 1 1.28 -25.07 -16.00
N ALA A 2 0.98 -23.84 -16.23
CA ALA A 2 2.00 -22.78 -16.19
C ALA A 2 2.51 -22.64 -14.75
N PRO A 3 3.82 -22.45 -14.52
CA PRO A 3 4.33 -22.22 -13.18
C PRO A 3 3.73 -20.94 -12.62
N GLN A 4 3.21 -21.01 -11.42
CA GLN A 4 2.69 -19.84 -10.71
C GLN A 4 3.89 -18.98 -10.31
N LEU A 5 3.98 -17.78 -10.89
CA LEU A 5 5.04 -16.82 -10.55
C LEU A 5 4.86 -16.35 -9.10
N SER A 6 5.96 -16.20 -8.39
CA SER A 6 5.93 -15.51 -7.10
C SER A 6 5.56 -14.04 -7.27
N ASN A 7 5.03 -13.41 -6.22
CA ASN A 7 4.68 -11.98 -6.27
C ASN A 7 5.86 -11.09 -6.66
N LEU A 8 7.09 -11.46 -6.23
CA LEU A 8 8.31 -10.74 -6.60
C LEU A 8 8.66 -10.88 -8.09
N GLU A 9 8.47 -12.06 -8.67
CA GLU A 9 8.69 -12.27 -10.11
C GLU A 9 7.66 -11.50 -10.96
N ILE A 10 6.42 -11.37 -10.47
CA ILE A 10 5.40 -10.53 -11.11
C ILE A 10 5.82 -9.07 -11.08
N LEU A 11 6.29 -8.56 -9.94
CA LEU A 11 6.74 -7.19 -9.79
C LEU A 11 7.97 -6.86 -10.63
N ASP A 12 8.93 -7.77 -10.70
CA ASP A 12 10.14 -7.61 -11.52
C ASP A 12 9.81 -7.49 -13.02
N ARG A 13 8.80 -8.22 -13.47
CA ARG A 13 8.34 -8.16 -14.87
C ARG A 13 7.40 -7.00 -15.17
N TYR A 14 6.66 -6.54 -14.16
CA TYR A 14 5.58 -5.57 -14.32
C TYR A 14 5.64 -4.49 -13.23
N GLU A 15 6.66 -3.66 -13.27
CA GLU A 15 6.86 -2.56 -12.29
C GLU A 15 5.59 -1.71 -12.09
N ALA A 16 4.83 -1.49 -13.14
CA ALA A 16 3.57 -0.74 -13.08
C ALA A 16 2.53 -1.40 -12.16
N LEU A 17 2.56 -2.72 -12.00
CA LEU A 17 1.65 -3.42 -11.07
C LEU A 17 1.92 -3.07 -9.62
N GLY A 18 3.19 -2.92 -9.24
CA GLY A 18 3.54 -2.48 -7.89
C GLY A 18 3.06 -1.06 -7.59
N LEU A 19 3.18 -0.16 -8.55
CA LEU A 19 2.68 1.21 -8.46
C LEU A 19 1.15 1.24 -8.34
N ASP A 20 0.46 0.48 -9.16
CA ASP A 20 -1.00 0.35 -9.10
C ASP A 20 -1.46 -0.28 -7.77
N PHE A 21 -0.73 -1.29 -7.28
CA PHE A 21 -1.03 -1.93 -6.00
C PHE A 21 -0.93 -0.96 -4.82
N LEU A 22 0.19 -0.24 -4.69
CA LEU A 22 0.35 0.68 -3.58
C LEU A 22 -0.64 1.84 -3.66
N THR A 23 -0.93 2.33 -4.87
CA THR A 23 -1.97 3.34 -5.07
C THR A 23 -3.34 2.82 -4.66
N TRP A 24 -3.71 1.61 -5.08
CA TRP A 24 -4.93 0.95 -4.68
C TRP A 24 -5.04 0.79 -3.16
N LEU A 25 -3.99 0.30 -2.52
CA LEU A 25 -3.96 0.10 -1.08
C LEU A 25 -4.20 1.42 -0.32
N VAL A 26 -3.54 2.50 -0.75
CA VAL A 26 -3.69 3.83 -0.15
C VAL A 26 -5.10 4.39 -0.38
N VAL A 27 -5.59 4.36 -1.61
CA VAL A 27 -6.91 4.92 -1.94
C VAL A 27 -8.04 4.14 -1.26
N GLU A 28 -8.00 2.80 -1.29
CA GLU A 28 -9.02 1.99 -0.64
C GLU A 28 -9.01 2.16 0.89
N SER A 29 -7.82 2.35 1.50
CA SER A 29 -7.74 2.66 2.92
C SER A 29 -8.34 4.04 3.25
N LEU A 30 -8.15 5.05 2.41
CA LEU A 30 -8.73 6.39 2.59
C LEU A 30 -10.25 6.42 2.39
N ARG A 31 -10.75 5.58 1.51
CA ARG A 31 -12.18 5.44 1.24
C ARG A 31 -12.90 4.56 2.25
N ASP A 32 -12.17 3.89 3.13
CA ASP A 32 -12.70 2.89 4.06
C ASP A 32 -13.41 1.72 3.33
N THR A 33 -12.88 1.34 2.19
CA THR A 33 -13.39 0.27 1.32
C THR A 33 -12.44 -0.92 1.18
N LEU A 34 -11.28 -0.87 1.85
CA LEU A 34 -10.32 -1.95 1.85
C LEU A 34 -10.88 -3.17 2.59
N GLU A 35 -11.01 -4.29 1.91
CA GLU A 35 -11.36 -5.55 2.53
C GLU A 35 -10.13 -6.15 3.23
N PRO A 36 -10.22 -6.46 4.52
CA PRO A 36 -9.10 -7.08 5.23
C PRO A 36 -8.82 -8.50 4.70
N PRO A 37 -7.54 -8.92 4.72
CA PRO A 37 -7.20 -10.26 4.26
C PRO A 37 -7.67 -11.35 5.24
N PRO A 38 -7.80 -12.61 4.78
CA PRO A 38 -8.28 -13.71 5.62
C PRO A 38 -7.46 -13.96 6.89
N SER A 39 -6.13 -13.75 6.82
CA SER A 39 -5.24 -13.93 7.98
C SER A 39 -5.39 -12.85 9.04
N GLU A 40 -5.93 -11.67 8.68
CA GLU A 40 -6.15 -10.54 9.59
C GLU A 40 -7.51 -9.88 9.31
N PRO A 41 -8.62 -10.50 9.69
CA PRO A 41 -9.96 -9.99 9.36
C PRO A 41 -10.31 -8.66 10.04
N GLY A 42 -9.56 -8.26 11.06
CA GLY A 42 -9.70 -6.98 11.75
C GLY A 42 -8.66 -5.92 11.35
N LEU A 43 -7.93 -6.13 10.24
CA LEU A 43 -6.88 -5.21 9.81
C LEU A 43 -7.43 -3.83 9.46
N VAL A 44 -6.79 -2.80 10.02
CA VAL A 44 -6.96 -1.40 9.62
C VAL A 44 -5.65 -0.91 9.04
N VAL A 45 -5.71 -0.32 7.85
CA VAL A 45 -4.57 0.26 7.16
C VAL A 45 -4.71 1.77 7.13
N ILE A 46 -3.66 2.46 7.56
CA ILE A 46 -3.59 3.93 7.53
C ILE A 46 -2.35 4.33 6.72
N ALA A 47 -2.58 5.12 5.66
CA ALA A 47 -1.52 5.71 4.88
C ALA A 47 -1.04 7.00 5.55
N LYS A 48 0.27 7.09 5.77
CA LYS A 48 0.93 8.24 6.40
C LYS A 48 2.02 8.82 5.50
N GLY A 49 2.42 10.05 5.74
CA GLY A 49 3.61 10.63 5.11
C GLY A 49 4.90 10.24 5.82
N PRO A 50 6.03 10.33 5.14
CA PRO A 50 6.17 10.83 3.77
C PRO A 50 5.59 9.88 2.72
N LEU A 51 5.03 10.46 1.67
CA LEU A 51 4.42 9.77 0.56
C LEU A 51 4.95 10.34 -0.76
N VAL A 52 5.33 9.48 -1.67
CA VAL A 52 5.92 9.86 -2.96
C VAL A 52 5.05 9.35 -4.09
N LEU A 53 4.69 10.25 -5.02
CA LEU A 53 3.99 9.91 -6.25
C LEU A 53 4.84 10.27 -7.47
N GLU A 54 4.75 9.45 -8.49
CA GLU A 54 5.39 9.69 -9.79
C GLU A 54 4.45 9.34 -10.94
N SER A 55 4.70 9.94 -12.10
CA SER A 55 4.04 9.53 -13.33
C SER A 55 4.57 8.16 -13.76
N PRO A 56 3.72 7.16 -14.05
CA PRO A 56 4.17 5.85 -14.53
C PRO A 56 4.69 5.89 -15.97
N PHE A 57 4.37 6.96 -16.73
CA PHE A 57 4.72 7.11 -18.15
C PHE A 57 5.28 8.51 -18.42
N GLY A 58 6.41 8.59 -19.12
CA GLY A 58 7.00 9.84 -19.59
C GLY A 58 7.93 10.52 -18.60
N GLU A 59 8.15 11.83 -18.77
CA GLU A 59 8.99 12.61 -17.88
C GLU A 59 8.44 12.59 -16.45
N ALA A 60 9.20 11.99 -15.56
CA ALA A 60 8.78 11.77 -14.19
C ALA A 60 8.76 13.06 -13.38
N THR A 61 7.60 13.69 -13.28
CA THR A 61 7.36 14.68 -12.24
C THR A 61 7.07 13.94 -10.94
N LYS A 62 7.98 14.07 -10.01
CA LYS A 62 7.90 13.49 -8.67
C LYS A 62 7.22 14.49 -7.74
N VAL A 63 6.26 14.02 -6.97
CA VAL A 63 5.64 14.76 -5.88
C VAL A 63 5.94 14.06 -4.57
N THR A 64 6.50 14.79 -3.61
CA THR A 64 6.75 14.29 -2.25
C THR A 64 5.89 15.09 -1.27
N LEU A 65 5.07 14.38 -0.53
CA LEU A 65 4.16 14.95 0.47
C LEU A 65 4.60 14.50 1.86
N ALA A 66 4.82 15.45 2.75
CA ALA A 66 5.26 15.21 4.12
C ALA A 66 4.09 15.37 5.11
N GLY A 67 4.27 14.80 6.30
CA GLY A 67 3.29 14.86 7.39
C GLY A 67 2.34 13.67 7.43
N ASP A 68 1.73 13.45 8.58
CA ASP A 68 0.88 12.28 8.83
C ASP A 68 -0.42 12.30 8.01
N GLU A 69 -0.88 13.50 7.63
CA GLU A 69 -2.10 13.71 6.84
C GLU A 69 -1.82 13.88 5.32
N ALA A 70 -0.62 13.53 4.87
CA ALA A 70 -0.22 13.72 3.47
C ALA A 70 -1.18 13.07 2.48
N ALA A 71 -1.68 11.87 2.79
CA ALA A 71 -2.62 11.13 1.95
C ALA A 71 -4.03 11.75 1.91
N ASN A 72 -4.40 12.56 2.90
CA ASN A 72 -5.67 13.30 2.94
C ASN A 72 -5.59 14.70 2.31
N SER A 73 -4.43 15.06 1.76
CA SER A 73 -4.21 16.39 1.22
C SER A 73 -4.82 16.60 -0.16
N PRO A 74 -5.25 17.82 -0.51
CA PRO A 74 -5.68 18.15 -1.88
C PRO A 74 -4.58 17.90 -2.92
N GLU A 75 -3.32 18.08 -2.55
CA GLU A 75 -2.15 17.82 -3.40
C GLU A 75 -2.05 16.35 -3.81
N PHE A 76 -2.31 15.42 -2.88
CA PHE A 76 -2.39 14.00 -3.16
C PHE A 76 -3.49 13.68 -4.17
N GLN A 77 -4.68 14.19 -3.93
CA GLN A 77 -5.84 13.99 -4.80
C GLN A 77 -5.60 14.57 -6.19
N THR A 78 -5.04 15.76 -6.29
CA THR A 78 -4.68 16.38 -7.56
C THR A 78 -3.65 15.56 -8.33
N ALA A 79 -2.63 15.04 -7.65
CA ALA A 79 -1.61 14.19 -8.25
C ALA A 79 -2.21 12.90 -8.84
N LEU A 80 -3.16 12.28 -8.13
CA LEU A 80 -3.89 11.10 -8.63
C LEU A 80 -4.72 11.41 -9.89
N LEU A 81 -5.42 12.55 -9.92
CA LEU A 81 -6.18 12.99 -11.10
C LEU A 81 -5.28 13.25 -12.31
N GLN A 82 -4.03 13.65 -12.09
CA GLN A 82 -3.02 13.81 -13.13
C GLN A 82 -2.42 12.47 -13.60
N GLY A 83 -2.92 11.35 -13.10
CA GLY A 83 -2.45 10.01 -13.45
C GLY A 83 -1.20 9.55 -12.70
N LYS A 84 -0.73 10.29 -11.69
CA LYS A 84 0.39 9.86 -10.86
C LYS A 84 0.00 8.66 -10.00
N ARG A 85 1.00 7.88 -9.65
CA ARG A 85 0.87 6.68 -8.81
C ARG A 85 1.78 6.77 -7.60
N VAL A 86 1.37 6.15 -6.51
CA VAL A 86 2.15 6.08 -5.28
C VAL A 86 3.33 5.13 -5.47
N VAL A 87 4.53 5.66 -5.33
CA VAL A 87 5.79 4.91 -5.45
C VAL A 87 6.29 4.44 -4.10
N ARG A 88 6.08 5.26 -3.08
CA ARG A 88 6.51 4.99 -1.71
C ARG A 88 5.53 5.61 -0.73
N CYS A 89 5.19 4.87 0.30
CA CYS A 89 4.30 5.34 1.34
C CYS A 89 4.66 4.70 2.69
N LYS A 90 4.59 5.49 3.74
CA LYS A 90 4.59 4.99 5.11
C LYS A 90 3.21 4.47 5.44
N LEU A 91 3.13 3.23 5.88
CA LEU A 91 1.89 2.53 6.21
C LEU A 91 1.88 2.13 7.69
N GLU A 92 0.73 2.26 8.30
CA GLU A 92 0.44 1.73 9.62
C GLU A 92 -0.62 0.64 9.48
N PHE A 93 -0.26 -0.57 9.88
CA PHE A 93 -1.17 -1.72 9.97
C PHE A 93 -1.50 -1.94 11.43
N THR A 94 -2.78 -1.92 11.75
CA THR A 94 -3.27 -2.21 13.09
C THR A 94 -4.24 -3.38 13.03
N ALA A 95 -3.99 -4.41 13.83
CA ALA A 95 -4.86 -5.56 13.98
C ALA A 95 -4.86 -6.01 15.44
N GLN A 96 -6.01 -6.22 16.01
CA GLN A 96 -6.15 -6.48 17.43
C GLN A 96 -5.45 -5.36 18.24
N ASP A 97 -4.52 -5.71 19.13
CA ASP A 97 -3.77 -4.74 19.94
C ASP A 97 -2.34 -4.50 19.41
N ALA A 98 -2.06 -4.93 18.18
CA ALA A 98 -0.74 -4.84 17.58
C ALA A 98 -0.70 -3.83 16.44
N THR A 99 0.39 -3.07 16.36
CA THR A 99 0.61 -2.07 15.31
C THR A 99 1.98 -2.28 14.66
N TRP A 100 1.97 -2.38 13.33
CA TRP A 100 3.16 -2.41 12.48
C TRP A 100 3.24 -1.09 11.74
N LEU A 101 4.39 -0.44 11.80
CA LEU A 101 4.68 0.78 11.06
C LEU A 101 5.88 0.55 10.15
N PHE A 102 5.75 0.84 8.86
CA PHE A 102 6.80 0.61 7.88
C PHE A 102 6.62 1.49 6.64
N THR A 103 7.67 1.64 5.86
CA THR A 103 7.62 2.27 4.55
C THR A 103 7.70 1.20 3.47
N LEU A 104 6.73 1.17 2.58
CA LEU A 104 6.71 0.27 1.43
C LEU A 104 7.15 1.03 0.18
N ASP A 105 8.12 0.45 -0.53
CA ASP A 105 8.53 0.88 -1.88
C ASP A 105 7.82 -0.01 -2.90
N ALA A 106 7.02 0.61 -3.77
CA ALA A 106 6.19 -0.12 -4.73
C ALA A 106 6.98 -0.77 -5.88
N ARG A 107 8.20 -0.28 -6.16
CA ARG A 107 9.03 -0.81 -7.24
C ARG A 107 9.77 -2.08 -6.86
N THR A 108 10.26 -2.12 -5.63
CA THR A 108 11.09 -3.22 -5.12
C THR A 108 10.33 -4.12 -4.15
N PHE A 109 9.19 -3.65 -3.66
CA PHE A 109 8.42 -4.28 -2.57
C PHE A 109 9.20 -4.37 -1.26
N ASP A 110 10.22 -3.51 -1.11
CA ASP A 110 11.01 -3.44 0.10
C ASP A 110 10.24 -2.78 1.24
N LEU A 111 10.36 -3.38 2.42
CA LEU A 111 9.87 -2.82 3.67
C LEU A 111 11.03 -2.15 4.41
N LYS A 112 10.91 -0.85 4.63
CA LYS A 112 11.94 -0.04 5.29
C LYS A 112 11.43 0.60 6.57
N SER A 113 12.36 0.95 7.45
CA SER A 113 12.06 1.67 8.70
C SER A 113 10.98 1.02 9.54
N MET A 114 11.03 -0.30 9.67
CA MET A 114 10.00 -1.09 10.35
C MET A 114 10.03 -0.85 11.86
N LYS A 115 8.85 -0.48 12.40
CA LYS A 115 8.55 -0.55 13.83
C LYS A 115 7.56 -1.69 14.05
N LEU A 116 8.00 -2.72 14.77
CA LEU A 116 7.28 -3.96 14.95
C LEU A 116 6.64 -4.02 16.33
N PRO A 117 5.47 -4.67 16.48
CA PRO A 117 4.81 -4.85 17.76
C PRO A 117 5.47 -5.97 18.58
N VAL A 118 6.72 -5.74 18.98
CA VAL A 118 7.50 -6.72 19.74
C VAL A 118 7.67 -6.22 21.18
N PRO A 119 7.30 -7.02 22.18
CA PRO A 119 7.48 -6.66 23.58
C PRO A 119 8.98 -6.58 23.92
N LYS A 120 9.31 -5.77 24.92
CA LYS A 120 10.64 -5.75 25.47
C LYS A 120 10.88 -7.04 26.27
N VAL A 121 11.80 -7.86 25.81
CA VAL A 121 12.26 -9.08 26.48
C VAL A 121 13.74 -9.01 26.76
N ALA A 122 14.17 -9.66 27.84
CA ALA A 122 15.58 -9.61 28.28
C ALA A 122 16.47 -10.54 27.45
N ASP A 123 15.93 -11.65 26.92
CA ASP A 123 16.67 -12.61 26.11
C ASP A 123 16.78 -12.11 24.67
N LEU A 124 18.01 -11.97 24.16
CA LEU A 124 18.28 -11.51 22.81
C LEU A 124 17.74 -12.47 21.74
N ASN A 125 17.87 -13.79 21.96
CA ASN A 125 17.39 -14.77 20.99
C ASN A 125 15.86 -14.77 20.89
N GLU A 126 15.18 -14.63 22.02
CA GLU A 126 13.73 -14.46 22.07
C GLU A 126 13.30 -13.17 21.34
N TYR A 127 13.97 -12.06 21.61
CA TYR A 127 13.70 -10.79 20.93
C TYR A 127 13.87 -10.88 19.42
N VAL A 128 14.96 -11.49 18.94
CA VAL A 128 15.21 -11.69 17.50
C VAL A 128 14.11 -12.59 16.89
N SER A 129 13.74 -13.67 17.57
CA SER A 129 12.67 -14.57 17.10
C SER A 129 11.34 -13.86 16.95
N LEU A 130 10.95 -13.05 17.94
CA LEU A 130 9.73 -12.26 17.89
C LEU A 130 9.74 -11.22 16.75
N ARG A 131 10.88 -10.57 16.51
CA ARG A 131 11.03 -9.65 15.37
C ARG A 131 10.89 -10.35 14.03
N VAL A 132 11.48 -11.51 13.88
CA VAL A 132 11.35 -12.32 12.65
C VAL A 132 9.88 -12.71 12.43
N GLN A 133 9.21 -13.19 13.44
CA GLN A 133 7.79 -13.56 13.36
C GLN A 133 6.91 -12.37 12.98
N ALA A 134 7.12 -11.22 13.61
CA ALA A 134 6.36 -10.01 13.30
C ALA A 134 6.61 -9.50 11.87
N SER A 135 7.86 -9.59 11.38
CA SER A 135 8.21 -9.25 10.00
C SER A 135 7.57 -10.20 8.99
N GLN A 136 7.61 -11.50 9.27
CA GLN A 136 6.98 -12.51 8.41
C GLN A 136 5.47 -12.35 8.37
N HIS A 137 4.85 -11.98 9.48
CA HIS A 137 3.42 -11.75 9.53
C HIS A 137 2.98 -10.59 8.63
N VAL A 138 3.65 -9.43 8.72
CA VAL A 138 3.31 -8.29 7.85
C VAL A 138 3.56 -8.59 6.38
N ALA A 139 4.63 -9.32 6.07
CA ALA A 139 4.91 -9.75 4.70
C ALA A 139 3.82 -10.69 4.16
N HIS A 140 3.32 -11.60 4.99
CA HIS A 140 2.22 -12.48 4.64
C HIS A 140 0.92 -11.71 4.39
N VAL A 141 0.57 -10.79 5.26
CA VAL A 141 -0.61 -9.92 5.10
C VAL A 141 -0.53 -9.10 3.81
N LEU A 142 0.64 -8.52 3.52
CA LEU A 142 0.86 -7.80 2.26
C LEU A 142 0.73 -8.70 1.03
N SER A 143 1.20 -9.95 1.12
CA SER A 143 1.05 -10.93 0.04
C SER A 143 -0.42 -11.25 -0.23
N GLU A 144 -1.23 -11.44 0.79
CA GLU A 144 -2.66 -11.67 0.64
C GLU A 144 -3.39 -10.46 0.03
N LEU A 145 -3.04 -9.24 0.47
CA LEU A 145 -3.57 -8.01 -0.12
C LEU A 145 -3.17 -7.86 -1.59
N PHE A 146 -1.92 -8.20 -1.92
CA PHE A 146 -1.45 -8.18 -3.30
C PHE A 146 -2.16 -9.21 -4.18
N ASP A 147 -2.42 -10.40 -3.68
CA ASP A 147 -3.19 -11.43 -4.38
C ASP A 147 -4.62 -10.96 -4.66
N ALA A 148 -5.28 -10.35 -3.69
CA ALA A 148 -6.61 -9.76 -3.87
C ALA A 148 -6.61 -8.64 -4.92
N PHE A 149 -5.59 -7.77 -4.89
CA PHE A 149 -5.38 -6.73 -5.90
C PHE A 149 -5.17 -7.33 -7.30
N LEU A 150 -4.35 -8.37 -7.43
CA LEU A 150 -4.11 -9.01 -8.74
C LEU A 150 -5.38 -9.58 -9.36
N LEU A 151 -6.25 -10.20 -8.57
CA LEU A 151 -7.54 -10.68 -9.04
C LEU A 151 -8.39 -9.53 -9.58
N LEU A 152 -8.46 -8.42 -8.84
CA LEU A 152 -9.18 -7.23 -9.25
C LEU A 152 -8.56 -6.57 -10.48
N ARG A 153 -7.23 -6.42 -10.50
CA ARG A 153 -6.49 -5.76 -11.57
C ARG A 153 -6.56 -6.52 -12.90
N SER A 154 -6.64 -7.85 -12.85
CA SER A 154 -6.76 -8.71 -14.03
C SER A 154 -8.16 -8.76 -14.61
N ASP A 155 -9.16 -8.29 -13.90
CA ASP A 155 -10.54 -8.21 -14.38
C ASP A 155 -10.70 -6.97 -15.28
N ALA A 156 -10.86 -7.22 -16.59
CA ALA A 156 -10.92 -6.17 -17.61
C ALA A 156 -12.18 -5.29 -17.52
N GLU A 157 -13.23 -5.77 -16.87
CA GLU A 157 -14.46 -5.00 -16.65
C GLU A 157 -14.42 -4.26 -15.31
N ARG A 158 -13.97 -4.94 -14.26
CA ARG A 158 -13.97 -4.42 -12.90
C ARG A 158 -12.92 -3.34 -12.66
N TRP A 159 -11.71 -3.48 -13.18
CA TRP A 159 -10.65 -2.50 -12.94
C TRP A 159 -10.96 -1.10 -13.47
N PRO A 160 -11.51 -0.91 -14.68
CA PRO A 160 -11.96 0.41 -15.12
C PRO A 160 -13.04 1.03 -14.22
N ASP A 161 -13.94 0.24 -13.67
CA ASP A 161 -14.95 0.71 -12.72
C ASP A 161 -14.30 1.24 -11.44
N VAL A 162 -13.30 0.56 -10.90
CA VAL A 162 -12.54 1.00 -9.73
C VAL A 162 -11.88 2.36 -9.98
N LEU A 163 -11.25 2.54 -11.15
CA LEU A 163 -10.65 3.82 -11.52
C LEU A 163 -11.70 4.93 -11.66
N GLY A 164 -12.88 4.61 -12.16
CA GLY A 164 -14.02 5.52 -12.23
C GLY A 164 -14.50 5.93 -10.83
N GLU A 165 -14.64 4.99 -9.93
CA GLU A 165 -14.99 5.23 -8.51
C GLU A 165 -13.98 6.14 -7.82
N TRP A 166 -12.67 5.94 -8.05
CA TRP A 166 -11.63 6.82 -7.53
C TRP A 166 -11.76 8.24 -8.05
N SER A 167 -11.98 8.39 -9.35
CA SER A 167 -12.14 9.71 -9.97
C SER A 167 -13.33 10.48 -9.39
N GLU A 168 -14.44 9.80 -9.17
CA GLU A 168 -15.63 10.38 -8.54
C GLU A 168 -15.35 10.77 -7.07
N TRP A 169 -14.71 9.89 -6.32
CA TRP A 169 -14.37 10.13 -4.93
C TRP A 169 -13.44 11.36 -4.79
N ILE A 170 -12.40 11.45 -5.63
CA ILE A 170 -11.47 12.58 -5.62
C ILE A 170 -12.19 13.89 -5.95
N ARG A 171 -13.05 13.89 -6.98
CA ARG A 171 -13.80 15.10 -7.37
C ARG A 171 -14.73 15.60 -6.28
N ARG A 172 -15.31 14.71 -5.50
CA ARG A 172 -16.16 15.09 -4.35
C ARG A 172 -15.34 15.65 -3.19
N ALA A 173 -14.11 15.19 -3.01
CA ALA A 173 -13.24 15.58 -1.91
C ALA A 173 -12.54 16.92 -2.16
N ILE A 174 -12.30 17.31 -3.42
CA ILE A 174 -11.73 18.61 -3.77
C ILE A 174 -12.86 19.66 -3.75
N PRO A 175 -12.85 20.60 -2.79
CA PRO A 175 -13.83 21.69 -2.84
C PRO A 175 -13.56 22.54 -4.09
N PHE A 176 -14.56 22.66 -4.94
CA PHE A 176 -14.52 23.61 -6.04
C PHE A 176 -14.45 25.04 -5.45
N SER A 177 -13.33 25.68 -5.65
CA SER A 177 -13.18 27.10 -5.37
C SER A 177 -13.79 27.91 -6.47
#